data_d899f4e0d6f324d7a418238bbb94411e
#
_entry.id   d899f4e0d6f324d7a418238bbb94411e
#
_cell.length_a   1.000
_cell.length_b   1.000
_cell.length_c   1.000
_cell.angle_alpha   90.00
_cell.angle_beta   90.00
_cell.angle_gamma   90.00
#
_symmetry.space_group_name_H-M   'P 1'
#
loop_
_entity.id
_entity.type
_entity.pdbx_description
1 polymer ?
#
loop_
_entity_poly.entity_id
_entity_poly.type
_entity_poly.pdbx_seq_one_letter_code
_entity_poly.pdbx_strand_id
1 'polypeptide(L)'
;MKHFESKFLTRQLTTDQFTYNQIIGMLIPLILDQLFIYAISLLTTSMISSSGQDSVTAVTLVTPINFMITMIQAAFCSGGAVVIAQYKGHGDTQKVQEAIGQTIWFSICITTVMSLVVFFASRQIIEILYGAAEVGVKAKAKLYLAGMALNLIIHAPRTGTGAGLRGVGDNKHNLYGSLLVNVSFFFFSLIFINWMDMDIEGTLLAYCLARTLGLFSSVYFLFIQKNGNVRIRLKQMLLPKKEYIKSIWRLGVPFSTEEIFFNGGTILVSSYMVLLGTTSVAAHAIANSVFTTLYAPLTAVGILATTVIGQCIGAGRRDLAKKYGKKLVIMGYVVITAFVLIVLPLLESILQLYNPEPETLKVTWKLLIIGMSGMVLFMPASTVMPYTLRAAGDAYYSTGVSLVTMWGIRVGLGYLVSIVWGLGIEGIWACMAVEWILRSILFLIRYCGQAWLKKKNVIEAEAESDEK
;
A
#
# COMPACT_ATOMS: atom_id res chain seq x y z
N MET A 1 -27.95 -4.20 -9.69
CA MET A 1 -26.83 -5.15 -9.43
C MET A 1 -27.24 -6.50 -8.82
N LYS A 2 -28.49 -6.96 -9.00
CA LYS A 2 -28.97 -8.23 -8.39
C LYS A 2 -28.95 -9.46 -9.34
N HIS A 3 -28.38 -9.38 -10.55
CA HIS A 3 -28.57 -10.43 -11.56
C HIS A 3 -27.29 -11.09 -12.11
N PHE A 4 -26.11 -10.91 -11.48
CA PHE A 4 -24.91 -11.67 -11.84
C PHE A 4 -24.42 -12.53 -10.67
N GLU A 5 -25.33 -13.18 -9.96
CA GLU A 5 -24.98 -14.26 -9.05
C GLU A 5 -24.71 -15.52 -9.87
N SER A 6 -23.47 -15.72 -10.29
CA SER A 6 -23.10 -17.02 -10.80
C SER A 6 -23.20 -18.00 -9.62
N LYS A 7 -24.14 -18.94 -9.67
CA LYS A 7 -24.35 -20.01 -8.66
C LYS A 7 -23.02 -20.69 -8.27
N PHE A 8 -22.05 -20.69 -9.18
CA PHE A 8 -20.72 -21.24 -8.99
C PHE A 8 -19.88 -20.42 -8.00
N LEU A 9 -19.79 -19.10 -8.18
CA LEU A 9 -19.03 -18.21 -7.29
C LEU A 9 -19.68 -18.12 -5.90
N THR A 10 -21.01 -18.08 -5.83
CA THR A 10 -21.74 -18.11 -4.55
C THR A 10 -21.41 -19.36 -3.76
N ARG A 11 -21.43 -20.53 -4.39
CA ARG A 11 -21.10 -21.82 -3.74
C ARG A 11 -19.62 -21.90 -3.35
N GLN A 12 -18.74 -21.29 -4.11
CA GLN A 12 -17.30 -21.28 -3.84
C GLN A 12 -16.90 -20.37 -2.66
N LEU A 13 -17.48 -19.18 -2.54
CA LEU A 13 -17.08 -18.17 -1.56
C LEU A 13 -17.88 -18.22 -0.25
N THR A 14 -19.09 -18.79 -0.24
CA THR A 14 -19.91 -18.89 0.96
C THR A 14 -19.40 -19.99 1.90
N THR A 15 -19.30 -19.68 3.17
CA THR A 15 -19.04 -20.60 4.30
C THR A 15 -19.86 -20.15 5.50
N ASP A 16 -19.74 -20.85 6.62
CA ASP A 16 -20.41 -20.49 7.88
C ASP A 16 -19.97 -19.13 8.42
N GLN A 17 -18.79 -18.63 8.04
CA GLN A 17 -18.23 -17.38 8.56
C GLN A 17 -18.44 -16.17 7.65
N PHE A 18 -18.42 -16.36 6.32
CA PHE A 18 -18.63 -15.29 5.35
C PHE A 18 -19.55 -15.75 4.23
N THR A 19 -20.47 -14.86 3.84
CA THR A 19 -21.27 -15.02 2.62
C THR A 19 -20.57 -14.42 1.41
N TYR A 20 -20.92 -14.86 0.21
CA TYR A 20 -20.45 -14.29 -1.05
C TYR A 20 -20.62 -12.77 -1.09
N ASN A 21 -21.82 -12.28 -0.71
CA ASN A 21 -22.15 -10.86 -0.73
C ASN A 21 -21.29 -10.04 0.25
N GLN A 22 -20.90 -10.62 1.39
CA GLN A 22 -19.98 -9.96 2.32
C GLN A 22 -18.58 -9.82 1.72
N ILE A 23 -18.04 -10.86 1.10
CA ILE A 23 -16.70 -10.83 0.50
C ILE A 23 -16.64 -9.82 -0.66
N ILE A 24 -17.63 -9.86 -1.57
CA ILE A 24 -17.71 -8.91 -2.68
C ILE A 24 -17.99 -7.49 -2.19
N GLY A 25 -18.85 -7.35 -1.18
CA GLY A 25 -19.14 -6.06 -0.52
C GLY A 25 -17.92 -5.43 0.16
N MET A 26 -16.94 -6.24 0.58
CA MET A 26 -15.65 -5.77 1.08
C MET A 26 -14.64 -5.50 -0.05
N LEU A 27 -14.66 -6.31 -1.13
CA LEU A 27 -13.69 -6.24 -2.22
C LEU A 27 -13.90 -5.01 -3.11
N ILE A 28 -15.13 -4.75 -3.55
CA ILE A 28 -15.43 -3.65 -4.49
C ILE A 28 -14.97 -2.30 -3.94
N PRO A 29 -15.30 -1.91 -2.68
CA PRO A 29 -14.80 -0.68 -2.12
C PRO A 29 -13.27 -0.60 -2.04
N LEU A 30 -12.58 -1.72 -1.78
CA LEU A 30 -11.11 -1.75 -1.78
C LEU A 30 -10.52 -1.54 -3.18
N ILE A 31 -11.09 -2.17 -4.20
CA ILE A 31 -10.64 -1.95 -5.59
C ILE A 31 -10.81 -0.48 -5.97
N LEU A 32 -11.98 0.09 -5.68
CA LEU A 32 -12.23 1.49 -5.95
C LEU A 32 -11.28 2.41 -5.19
N ASP A 33 -11.02 2.14 -3.90
CA ASP A 33 -10.08 2.90 -3.08
C ASP A 33 -8.67 2.90 -3.70
N GLN A 34 -8.16 1.74 -4.11
CA GLN A 34 -6.85 1.62 -4.76
C GLN A 34 -6.79 2.35 -6.11
N LEU A 35 -7.81 2.19 -6.95
CA LEU A 35 -7.87 2.90 -8.25
C LEU A 35 -7.93 4.42 -8.07
N PHE A 36 -8.70 4.92 -7.09
CA PHE A 36 -8.76 6.35 -6.80
C PHE A 36 -7.44 6.91 -6.29
N ILE A 37 -6.71 6.17 -5.45
CA ILE A 37 -5.37 6.58 -4.97
C ILE A 37 -4.43 6.81 -6.16
N TYR A 38 -4.38 5.89 -7.12
CA TYR A 38 -3.53 6.03 -8.31
C TYR A 38 -4.00 7.15 -9.25
N ALA A 39 -5.31 7.25 -9.50
CA ALA A 39 -5.86 8.31 -10.35
C ALA A 39 -5.55 9.72 -9.81
N ILE A 40 -5.73 9.93 -8.51
CA ILE A 40 -5.44 11.21 -7.86
C ILE A 40 -3.94 11.50 -7.86
N SER A 41 -3.08 10.49 -7.68
CA SER A 41 -1.63 10.67 -7.77
C SER A 41 -1.21 11.21 -9.14
N LEU A 42 -1.78 10.68 -10.22
CA LEU A 42 -1.53 11.17 -11.58
C LEU A 42 -2.01 12.62 -11.77
N LEU A 43 -3.22 12.94 -11.31
CA LEU A 43 -3.77 14.29 -11.39
C LEU A 43 -2.93 15.30 -10.59
N THR A 44 -2.47 14.93 -9.40
CA THR A 44 -1.62 15.78 -8.55
C THR A 44 -0.31 16.12 -9.23
N THR A 45 0.34 15.14 -9.85
CA THR A 45 1.58 15.37 -10.60
C THR A 45 1.36 16.34 -11.76
N SER A 46 0.24 16.21 -12.48
CA SER A 46 -0.11 17.12 -13.57
C SER A 46 -0.38 18.54 -13.07
N MET A 47 -1.00 18.73 -11.91
CA MET A 47 -1.30 20.08 -11.36
C MET A 47 -0.03 20.77 -10.89
N ILE A 48 0.89 20.08 -10.25
CA ILE A 48 2.15 20.66 -9.80
C ILE A 48 3.02 21.06 -11.00
N SER A 49 2.88 20.40 -12.14
CA SER A 49 3.63 20.75 -13.35
C SER A 49 3.30 22.12 -13.93
N SER A 50 2.18 22.73 -13.53
CA SER A 50 1.82 24.11 -13.88
C SER A 50 2.53 25.17 -13.03
N SER A 51 3.15 24.80 -11.91
CA SER A 51 3.98 25.65 -11.06
C SER A 51 5.36 25.88 -11.68
N GLY A 52 6.09 26.87 -11.20
CA GLY A 52 7.44 27.18 -11.74
C GLY A 52 8.40 25.98 -11.66
N GLN A 53 9.39 25.95 -12.57
CA GLN A 53 10.34 24.84 -12.71
C GLN A 53 11.04 24.44 -11.41
N ASP A 54 11.43 25.43 -10.59
CA ASP A 54 12.07 25.20 -9.28
C ASP A 54 11.16 24.43 -8.33
N SER A 55 9.86 24.72 -8.37
CA SER A 55 8.86 24.11 -7.50
C SER A 55 8.58 22.66 -7.88
N VAL A 56 8.45 22.41 -9.17
CA VAL A 56 8.33 21.06 -9.71
C VAL A 56 9.55 20.22 -9.32
N THR A 57 10.75 20.78 -9.48
CA THR A 57 12.00 20.12 -9.11
C THR A 57 12.04 19.85 -7.60
N ALA A 58 11.72 20.85 -6.77
CA ALA A 58 11.72 20.70 -5.32
C ALA A 58 10.74 19.63 -4.84
N VAL A 59 9.51 19.60 -5.38
CA VAL A 59 8.51 18.57 -5.06
C VAL A 59 8.98 17.18 -5.50
N THR A 60 9.56 17.06 -6.68
CA THR A 60 10.09 15.79 -7.19
C THR A 60 11.19 15.22 -6.30
N LEU A 61 12.10 16.07 -5.83
CA LEU A 61 13.19 15.66 -4.92
C LEU A 61 12.69 15.19 -3.55
N VAL A 62 11.63 15.80 -3.04
CA VAL A 62 11.08 15.51 -1.70
C VAL A 62 10.09 14.34 -1.70
N THR A 63 9.40 14.09 -2.81
CA THR A 63 8.36 13.06 -2.92
C THR A 63 8.82 11.66 -2.44
N PRO A 64 10.01 11.14 -2.80
CA PRO A 64 10.47 9.84 -2.31
C PRO A 64 10.61 9.76 -0.79
N ILE A 65 11.02 10.85 -0.15
CA ILE A 65 11.17 10.93 1.32
C ILE A 65 9.79 10.84 1.98
N ASN A 66 8.84 11.64 1.51
CA ASN A 66 7.46 11.62 2.00
C ASN A 66 6.80 10.25 1.79
N PHE A 67 7.03 9.64 0.63
CA PHE A 67 6.51 8.32 0.30
C PHE A 67 7.04 7.27 1.29
N MET A 68 8.35 7.28 1.60
CA MET A 68 8.94 6.34 2.55
C MET A 68 8.31 6.46 3.95
N ILE A 69 8.13 7.68 4.47
CA ILE A 69 7.48 7.89 5.77
C ILE A 69 6.04 7.35 5.76
N THR A 70 5.30 7.64 4.69
CA THR A 70 3.91 7.18 4.54
C THR A 70 3.82 5.65 4.46
N MET A 71 4.76 4.99 3.77
CA MET A 71 4.81 3.53 3.66
C MET A 71 5.12 2.87 5.01
N ILE A 72 6.07 3.41 5.79
CA ILE A 72 6.36 2.92 7.14
C ILE A 72 5.12 3.04 8.03
N GLN A 73 4.45 4.20 8.01
CA GLN A 73 3.19 4.40 8.74
C GLN A 73 2.12 3.39 8.33
N ALA A 74 1.90 3.20 7.01
CA ALA A 74 0.93 2.27 6.47
C ALA A 74 1.24 0.81 6.86
N ALA A 75 2.51 0.44 6.93
CA ALA A 75 2.97 -0.88 7.35
C ALA A 75 2.60 -1.17 8.82
N PHE A 76 2.85 -0.24 9.74
CA PHE A 76 2.42 -0.38 11.13
C PHE A 76 0.89 -0.42 11.26
N CYS A 77 0.18 0.41 10.51
CA CYS A 77 -1.28 0.38 10.47
C CYS A 77 -1.81 -0.95 9.92
N SER A 78 -1.12 -1.57 8.96
CA SER A 78 -1.46 -2.91 8.45
C SER A 78 -1.27 -3.98 9.53
N GLY A 79 -0.21 -3.88 10.34
CA GLY A 79 -0.04 -4.70 11.55
C GLY A 79 -1.21 -4.56 12.52
N GLY A 80 -1.65 -3.32 12.77
CA GLY A 80 -2.85 -3.03 13.58
C GLY A 80 -4.13 -3.64 12.99
N ALA A 81 -4.31 -3.56 11.67
CA ALA A 81 -5.46 -4.17 11.00
C ALA A 81 -5.52 -5.71 11.18
N VAL A 82 -4.36 -6.39 11.19
CA VAL A 82 -4.29 -7.83 11.50
C VAL A 82 -4.75 -8.10 12.94
N VAL A 83 -4.25 -7.33 13.92
CA VAL A 83 -4.65 -7.46 15.33
C VAL A 83 -6.16 -7.28 15.48
N ILE A 84 -6.71 -6.23 14.89
CA ILE A 84 -8.15 -5.93 14.92
C ILE A 84 -8.96 -7.05 14.26
N ALA A 85 -8.51 -7.57 13.11
CA ALA A 85 -9.19 -8.65 12.41
C ALA A 85 -9.25 -9.94 13.27
N GLN A 86 -8.17 -10.27 13.98
CA GLN A 86 -8.13 -11.44 14.85
C GLN A 86 -9.07 -11.28 16.05
N TYR A 87 -9.10 -10.14 16.74
CA TYR A 87 -10.08 -9.91 17.81
C TYR A 87 -11.53 -9.88 17.30
N LYS A 88 -11.76 -9.33 16.10
CA LYS A 88 -13.08 -9.37 15.46
C LYS A 88 -13.53 -10.81 15.18
N GLY A 89 -12.62 -11.66 14.72
CA GLY A 89 -12.88 -13.08 14.52
C GLY A 89 -13.18 -13.83 15.81
N HIS A 90 -12.53 -13.46 16.91
CA HIS A 90 -12.77 -14.01 18.25
C HIS A 90 -14.14 -13.62 18.82
N GLY A 91 -14.77 -12.56 18.30
CA GLY A 91 -16.08 -12.10 18.74
C GLY A 91 -16.04 -11.12 19.92
N ASP A 92 -14.87 -10.71 20.40
CA ASP A 92 -14.71 -9.78 21.51
C ASP A 92 -14.78 -8.33 21.02
N THR A 93 -15.98 -7.76 21.09
CA THR A 93 -16.24 -6.38 20.64
C THR A 93 -15.46 -5.35 21.45
N GLN A 94 -15.23 -5.58 22.75
CA GLN A 94 -14.49 -4.65 23.58
C GLN A 94 -13.01 -4.61 23.17
N LYS A 95 -12.38 -5.78 22.99
CA LYS A 95 -10.99 -5.87 22.53
C LYS A 95 -10.82 -5.33 21.12
N VAL A 96 -11.82 -5.49 20.24
CA VAL A 96 -11.82 -4.85 18.91
C VAL A 96 -11.74 -3.32 19.03
N GLN A 97 -12.61 -2.73 19.88
CA GLN A 97 -12.61 -1.27 20.07
C GLN A 97 -11.30 -0.76 20.66
N GLU A 98 -10.75 -1.49 21.64
CA GLU A 98 -9.44 -1.17 22.22
C GLU A 98 -8.32 -1.28 21.19
N ALA A 99 -8.29 -2.37 20.41
CA ALA A 99 -7.29 -2.55 19.35
C ALA A 99 -7.34 -1.44 18.28
N ILE A 100 -8.55 -0.99 17.91
CA ILE A 100 -8.72 0.17 17.00
C ILE A 100 -8.14 1.42 17.64
N GLY A 101 -8.52 1.73 18.89
CA GLY A 101 -8.01 2.89 19.61
C GLY A 101 -6.48 2.88 19.73
N GLN A 102 -5.89 1.73 20.06
CA GLN A 102 -4.44 1.56 20.18
C GLN A 102 -3.72 1.65 18.82
N THR A 103 -4.34 1.18 17.75
CA THR A 103 -3.78 1.32 16.39
C THR A 103 -3.72 2.80 15.97
N ILE A 104 -4.77 3.57 16.28
CA ILE A 104 -4.81 5.02 16.00
C ILE A 104 -3.77 5.74 16.86
N TRP A 105 -3.73 5.45 18.16
CA TRP A 105 -2.75 6.04 19.07
C TRP A 105 -1.32 5.77 18.58
N PHE A 106 -1.02 4.51 18.24
CA PHE A 106 0.30 4.11 17.75
C PHE A 106 0.64 4.80 16.42
N SER A 107 -0.32 4.88 15.49
CA SER A 107 -0.16 5.61 14.22
C SER A 107 0.19 7.08 14.46
N ILE A 108 -0.50 7.76 15.39
CA ILE A 108 -0.22 9.15 15.75
C ILE A 108 1.19 9.26 16.33
N CYS A 109 1.55 8.43 17.32
CA CYS A 109 2.84 8.50 17.97
C CYS A 109 4.02 8.26 17.02
N ILE A 110 3.98 7.16 16.25
CA ILE A 110 5.09 6.82 15.34
C ILE A 110 5.24 7.87 14.24
N THR A 111 4.12 8.34 13.66
CA THR A 111 4.14 9.38 12.63
C THR A 111 4.64 10.71 13.21
N THR A 112 4.19 11.08 14.40
CA THR A 112 4.66 12.32 15.05
C THR A 112 6.17 12.28 15.30
N VAL A 113 6.70 11.18 15.83
CA VAL A 113 8.14 11.04 16.04
C VAL A 113 8.90 11.16 14.73
N MET A 114 8.50 10.39 13.70
CA MET A 114 9.16 10.43 12.39
C MET A 114 9.06 11.81 11.74
N SER A 115 7.89 12.44 11.80
CA SER A 115 7.65 13.76 11.22
C SER A 115 8.43 14.85 11.92
N LEU A 116 8.54 14.82 13.24
CA LEU A 116 9.36 15.79 13.99
C LEU A 116 10.85 15.61 13.67
N VAL A 117 11.35 14.37 13.59
CA VAL A 117 12.74 14.11 13.16
C VAL A 117 12.99 14.72 11.78
N VAL A 118 12.10 14.46 10.81
CA VAL A 118 12.25 15.00 9.45
C VAL A 118 12.09 16.52 9.42
N PHE A 119 11.15 17.07 10.19
CA PHE A 119 10.94 18.53 10.28
C PHE A 119 12.20 19.25 10.76
N PHE A 120 12.78 18.81 11.89
CA PHE A 120 14.00 19.42 12.45
C PHE A 120 15.25 19.12 11.61
N ALA A 121 15.33 17.95 10.99
CA ALA A 121 16.43 17.55 10.12
C ALA A 121 16.26 17.98 8.66
N SER A 122 15.17 18.66 8.29
CA SER A 122 14.84 18.99 6.89
C SER A 122 15.97 19.71 6.15
N ARG A 123 16.67 20.64 6.82
CA ARG A 123 17.83 21.33 6.26
C ARG A 123 18.98 20.37 5.99
N GLN A 124 19.33 19.54 6.96
CA GLN A 124 20.44 18.58 6.86
C GLN A 124 20.13 17.53 5.78
N ILE A 125 18.90 17.02 5.74
CA ILE A 125 18.47 16.04 4.75
C ILE A 125 18.63 16.62 3.34
N ILE A 126 18.16 17.84 3.09
CA ILE A 126 18.25 18.47 1.77
C ILE A 126 19.71 18.77 1.40
N GLU A 127 20.54 19.26 2.33
CA GLU A 127 21.95 19.50 2.05
C GLU A 127 22.75 18.22 1.78
N ILE A 128 22.48 17.14 2.52
CA ILE A 128 23.19 15.85 2.32
C ILE A 128 22.78 15.20 0.98
N LEU A 129 21.48 15.18 0.68
CA LEU A 129 20.99 14.49 -0.50
C LEU A 129 21.11 15.31 -1.78
N TYR A 130 20.95 16.64 -1.68
CA TYR A 130 20.78 17.53 -2.85
C TYR A 130 21.64 18.79 -2.72
N GLY A 131 22.81 18.70 -2.08
CA GLY A 131 23.71 19.85 -1.86
C GLY A 131 24.15 20.57 -3.12
N ALA A 132 24.23 19.86 -4.26
CA ALA A 132 24.59 20.42 -5.57
C ALA A 132 23.42 21.12 -6.29
N ALA A 133 22.17 21.05 -5.76
CA ALA A 133 21.02 21.71 -6.37
C ALA A 133 21.09 23.23 -6.20
N GLU A 134 20.41 23.97 -7.08
CA GLU A 134 20.31 25.43 -7.03
C GLU A 134 19.72 25.93 -5.69
N VAL A 135 20.15 27.11 -5.26
CA VAL A 135 19.76 27.68 -3.96
C VAL A 135 18.22 27.84 -3.85
N GLY A 136 17.57 28.28 -4.95
CA GLY A 136 16.11 28.42 -5.01
C GLY A 136 15.38 27.09 -4.84
N VAL A 137 15.85 26.05 -5.53
CA VAL A 137 15.29 24.68 -5.43
C VAL A 137 15.46 24.11 -4.01
N LYS A 138 16.64 24.30 -3.40
CA LYS A 138 16.88 23.83 -2.01
C LYS A 138 15.99 24.53 -0.98
N ALA A 139 15.78 25.83 -1.12
CA ALA A 139 14.90 26.58 -0.24
C ALA A 139 13.46 26.07 -0.32
N LYS A 140 12.94 25.88 -1.53
CA LYS A 140 11.60 25.33 -1.79
C LYS A 140 11.48 23.87 -1.35
N ALA A 141 12.49 23.04 -1.60
CA ALA A 141 12.50 21.65 -1.17
C ALA A 141 12.48 21.52 0.36
N LYS A 142 13.22 22.38 1.08
CA LYS A 142 13.20 22.43 2.55
C LYS A 142 11.81 22.82 3.08
N LEU A 143 11.20 23.87 2.51
CA LEU A 143 9.85 24.31 2.88
C LEU A 143 8.83 23.19 2.66
N TYR A 144 8.88 22.55 1.49
CA TYR A 144 7.97 21.47 1.13
C TYR A 144 8.17 20.24 2.04
N LEU A 145 9.40 19.83 2.31
CA LEU A 145 9.70 18.69 3.19
C LEU A 145 9.20 18.94 4.62
N ALA A 146 9.50 20.11 5.18
CA ALA A 146 9.06 20.49 6.52
C ALA A 146 7.53 20.59 6.61
N GLY A 147 6.89 21.23 5.64
CA GLY A 147 5.43 21.35 5.58
C GLY A 147 4.74 20.00 5.42
N MET A 148 5.25 19.12 4.57
CA MET A 148 4.70 17.77 4.41
C MET A 148 4.89 16.90 5.65
N ALA A 149 6.01 17.02 6.36
CA ALA A 149 6.21 16.33 7.63
C ALA A 149 5.13 16.70 8.66
N LEU A 150 4.83 17.98 8.84
CA LEU A 150 3.74 18.42 9.71
C LEU A 150 2.37 17.95 9.23
N ASN A 151 2.14 17.98 7.94
CA ASN A 151 0.90 17.47 7.33
C ASN A 151 0.65 15.99 7.58
N LEU A 152 1.70 15.16 7.67
CA LEU A 152 1.59 13.74 7.98
C LEU A 152 1.04 13.50 9.40
N ILE A 153 1.34 14.37 10.36
CA ILE A 153 0.78 14.27 11.72
C ILE A 153 -0.74 14.39 11.68
N ILE A 154 -1.27 15.34 10.91
CA ILE A 154 -2.72 15.53 10.74
C ILE A 154 -3.35 14.31 10.03
N HIS A 155 -2.61 13.67 9.14
CA HIS A 155 -3.08 12.48 8.42
C HIS A 155 -3.08 11.20 9.26
N ALA A 156 -2.25 11.11 10.29
CA ALA A 156 -2.04 9.89 11.07
C ALA A 156 -3.33 9.29 11.69
N PRO A 157 -4.25 10.07 12.30
CA PRO A 157 -5.51 9.53 12.81
C PRO A 157 -6.37 8.89 11.71
N ARG A 158 -6.38 9.48 10.51
CA ARG A 158 -7.13 8.94 9.37
C ARG A 158 -6.58 7.60 8.90
N THR A 159 -5.25 7.45 8.83
CA THR A 159 -4.59 6.19 8.44
C THR A 159 -4.88 5.08 9.45
N GLY A 160 -4.78 5.38 10.75
CA GLY A 160 -5.12 4.46 11.83
C GLY A 160 -6.61 4.04 11.82
N THR A 161 -7.53 5.01 11.60
CA THR A 161 -8.96 4.74 11.43
C THR A 161 -9.23 3.84 10.24
N GLY A 162 -8.56 4.09 9.11
CA GLY A 162 -8.65 3.25 7.93
C GLY A 162 -8.21 1.81 8.18
N ALA A 163 -7.15 1.61 8.95
CA ALA A 163 -6.71 0.28 9.39
C ALA A 163 -7.78 -0.41 10.26
N GLY A 164 -8.39 0.34 11.19
CA GLY A 164 -9.51 -0.12 12.01
C GLY A 164 -10.69 -0.59 11.18
N LEU A 165 -11.14 0.25 10.26
CA LEU A 165 -12.26 -0.07 9.36
C LEU A 165 -11.97 -1.30 8.49
N ARG A 166 -10.77 -1.40 7.92
CA ARG A 166 -10.34 -2.58 7.15
C ARG A 166 -10.29 -3.84 8.01
N GLY A 167 -9.75 -3.76 9.23
CA GLY A 167 -9.67 -4.90 10.16
C GLY A 167 -11.03 -5.49 10.51
N VAL A 168 -12.05 -4.66 10.72
CA VAL A 168 -13.43 -5.12 10.96
C VAL A 168 -14.20 -5.50 9.69
N GLY A 169 -13.66 -5.17 8.50
CA GLY A 169 -14.28 -5.46 7.20
C GLY A 169 -15.19 -4.33 6.67
N ASP A 170 -15.18 -3.15 7.30
CA ASP A 170 -15.98 -2.00 6.86
C ASP A 170 -15.25 -1.13 5.83
N ASN A 171 -14.95 -1.74 4.69
CA ASN A 171 -14.18 -1.10 3.63
C ASN A 171 -14.96 0.02 2.92
N LYS A 172 -16.29 0.01 3.03
CA LYS A 172 -17.15 1.04 2.44
C LYS A 172 -16.93 2.41 3.11
N HIS A 173 -16.93 2.47 4.44
CA HIS A 173 -16.67 3.72 5.15
C HIS A 173 -15.19 4.14 5.03
N ASN A 174 -14.26 3.18 4.92
CA ASN A 174 -12.87 3.51 4.58
C ASN A 174 -12.77 4.22 3.22
N LEU A 175 -13.45 3.70 2.18
CA LEU A 175 -13.51 4.33 0.86
C LEU A 175 -14.08 5.74 0.93
N TYR A 176 -15.17 5.96 1.66
CA TYR A 176 -15.76 7.30 1.78
C TYR A 176 -14.80 8.31 2.41
N GLY A 177 -14.09 7.91 3.47
CA GLY A 177 -13.07 8.77 4.08
C GLY A 177 -11.87 9.04 3.17
N SER A 178 -11.44 8.06 2.38
CA SER A 178 -10.37 8.21 1.38
C SER A 178 -10.81 9.13 0.25
N LEU A 179 -12.01 8.94 -0.29
CA LEU A 179 -12.58 9.82 -1.31
C LEU A 179 -12.70 11.27 -0.81
N LEU A 180 -13.17 11.47 0.41
CA LEU A 180 -13.29 12.82 0.97
C LEU A 180 -11.94 13.53 0.98
N VAL A 181 -10.87 12.87 1.44
CA VAL A 181 -9.52 13.46 1.47
C VAL A 181 -9.02 13.75 0.05
N ASN A 182 -9.11 12.77 -0.84
CA ASN A 182 -8.51 12.86 -2.16
C ASN A 182 -9.26 13.87 -3.07
N VAL A 183 -10.59 13.83 -3.04
CA VAL A 183 -11.42 14.77 -3.80
C VAL A 183 -11.27 16.20 -3.27
N SER A 184 -11.25 16.36 -1.94
CA SER A 184 -11.02 17.69 -1.33
C SER A 184 -9.62 18.21 -1.67
N PHE A 185 -8.59 17.35 -1.65
CA PHE A 185 -7.25 17.75 -2.06
C PHE A 185 -7.22 18.25 -3.51
N PHE A 186 -7.87 17.54 -4.43
CA PHE A 186 -7.97 17.96 -5.81
C PHE A 186 -8.63 19.35 -5.95
N PHE A 187 -9.78 19.57 -5.31
CA PHE A 187 -10.46 20.86 -5.36
C PHE A 187 -9.65 21.98 -4.72
N PHE A 188 -9.06 21.76 -3.55
CA PHE A 188 -8.22 22.79 -2.92
C PHE A 188 -6.96 23.09 -3.72
N SER A 189 -6.37 22.08 -4.38
CA SER A 189 -5.24 22.29 -5.26
C SER A 189 -5.62 23.14 -6.48
N LEU A 190 -6.79 22.92 -7.09
CA LEU A 190 -7.30 23.78 -8.16
C LEU A 190 -7.44 25.24 -7.70
N ILE A 191 -7.96 25.46 -6.49
CA ILE A 191 -8.15 26.80 -5.96
C ILE A 191 -6.80 27.46 -5.68
N PHE A 192 -5.93 26.82 -4.89
CA PHE A 192 -4.72 27.48 -4.42
C PHE A 192 -3.62 27.53 -5.47
N ILE A 193 -3.46 26.51 -6.29
CA ILE A 193 -2.40 26.47 -7.29
C ILE A 193 -2.85 27.20 -8.57
N ASN A 194 -4.04 26.89 -9.12
CA ASN A 194 -4.45 27.40 -10.43
C ASN A 194 -5.16 28.76 -10.38
N TRP A 195 -5.96 29.05 -9.33
CA TRP A 195 -6.72 30.31 -9.25
C TRP A 195 -6.01 31.38 -8.42
N MET A 196 -5.30 30.96 -7.33
CA MET A 196 -4.61 31.90 -6.44
C MET A 196 -3.12 32.01 -6.75
N ASP A 197 -2.63 31.23 -7.72
CA ASP A 197 -1.24 31.24 -8.16
C ASP A 197 -0.23 31.00 -7.02
N MET A 198 -0.68 30.22 -5.99
CA MET A 198 0.13 29.85 -4.84
C MET A 198 0.93 28.61 -5.22
N ASP A 199 2.20 28.72 -5.28
CA ASP A 199 3.14 27.67 -5.63
C ASP A 199 3.13 26.48 -4.64
N ILE A 200 4.25 26.11 -4.06
CA ILE A 200 4.41 25.04 -3.05
C ILE A 200 3.55 25.28 -1.81
N GLU A 201 3.39 26.51 -1.41
CA GLU A 201 2.57 26.88 -0.25
C GLU A 201 1.11 26.51 -0.48
N GLY A 202 0.59 26.73 -1.69
CA GLY A 202 -0.75 26.32 -2.09
C GLY A 202 -0.94 24.81 -2.02
N THR A 203 0.04 24.04 -2.47
CA THR A 203 0.04 22.58 -2.34
C THR A 203 0.00 22.12 -0.88
N LEU A 204 0.80 22.73 -0.01
CA LEU A 204 0.83 22.41 1.43
C LEU A 204 -0.49 22.74 2.12
N LEU A 205 -1.11 23.90 1.80
CA LEU A 205 -2.43 24.29 2.30
C LEU A 205 -3.51 23.33 1.82
N ALA A 206 -3.50 22.94 0.55
CA ALA A 206 -4.44 21.96 0.00
C ALA A 206 -4.37 20.63 0.75
N TYR A 207 -3.15 20.10 1.00
CA TYR A 207 -2.97 18.91 1.83
C TYR A 207 -3.45 19.11 3.26
N CYS A 208 -3.16 20.25 3.89
CA CYS A 208 -3.56 20.55 5.25
C CYS A 208 -5.08 20.51 5.40
N LEU A 209 -5.80 21.20 4.54
CA LEU A 209 -7.27 21.26 4.58
C LEU A 209 -7.90 19.91 4.26
N ALA A 210 -7.43 19.23 3.22
CA ALA A 210 -7.95 17.91 2.84
C ALA A 210 -7.73 16.86 3.96
N ARG A 211 -6.57 16.85 4.60
CA ARG A 211 -6.25 15.95 5.72
C ARG A 211 -7.03 16.31 6.99
N THR A 212 -7.30 17.58 7.21
CA THR A 212 -8.17 18.04 8.30
C THR A 212 -9.61 17.56 8.09
N LEU A 213 -10.14 17.58 6.88
CA LEU A 213 -11.43 16.95 6.56
C LEU A 213 -11.40 15.44 6.78
N GLY A 214 -10.28 14.80 6.45
CA GLY A 214 -10.04 13.39 6.76
C GLY A 214 -10.04 13.09 8.27
N LEU A 215 -9.47 13.98 9.08
CA LEU A 215 -9.52 13.89 10.54
C LEU A 215 -10.97 13.99 11.04
N PHE A 216 -11.76 14.94 10.56
CA PHE A 216 -13.18 15.05 10.91
C PHE A 216 -13.97 13.80 10.49
N SER A 217 -13.70 13.22 9.32
CA SER A 217 -14.32 11.96 8.91
C SER A 217 -14.00 10.82 9.88
N SER A 218 -12.77 10.78 10.38
CA SER A 218 -12.34 9.79 11.37
C SER A 218 -13.08 9.95 12.70
N VAL A 219 -13.20 11.18 13.17
CA VAL A 219 -13.98 11.50 14.38
C VAL A 219 -15.44 11.08 14.21
N TYR A 220 -16.04 11.37 13.05
CA TYR A 220 -17.41 10.97 12.75
C TYR A 220 -17.58 9.43 12.81
N PHE A 221 -16.75 8.68 12.11
CA PHE A 221 -16.87 7.22 12.06
C PHE A 221 -16.60 6.55 13.40
N LEU A 222 -15.68 7.09 14.21
CA LEU A 222 -15.27 6.47 15.47
C LEU A 222 -16.19 6.81 16.65
N PHE A 223 -16.73 8.02 16.69
CA PHE A 223 -17.43 8.51 17.88
C PHE A 223 -18.91 8.77 17.67
N ILE A 224 -19.34 9.15 16.46
CA ILE A 224 -20.69 9.61 16.19
C ILE A 224 -21.55 8.53 15.54
N GLN A 225 -21.00 7.79 14.60
CA GLN A 225 -21.76 6.77 13.85
C GLN A 225 -22.26 5.66 14.75
N LYS A 226 -23.59 5.40 14.70
CA LYS A 226 -24.26 4.43 15.58
C LYS A 226 -24.05 2.95 15.21
N ASN A 227 -23.43 2.63 14.09
CA ASN A 227 -23.21 1.25 13.63
C ASN A 227 -22.08 0.56 14.39
N GLY A 228 -22.41 -0.03 15.44
CA GLY A 228 -21.92 -0.83 16.54
C GLY A 228 -20.48 -1.35 16.60
N ASN A 229 -19.82 -1.69 15.51
CA ASN A 229 -18.56 -2.46 15.57
C ASN A 229 -17.28 -1.60 15.58
N VAL A 230 -17.37 -0.32 15.27
CA VAL A 230 -16.20 0.58 15.12
C VAL A 230 -16.20 1.70 16.15
N ARG A 231 -17.35 1.93 16.84
CA ARG A 231 -17.45 3.00 17.83
C ARG A 231 -16.53 2.76 19.01
N ILE A 232 -15.60 3.67 19.25
CA ILE A 232 -14.65 3.61 20.37
C ILE A 232 -14.96 4.70 21.39
N ARG A 233 -14.46 4.51 22.62
CA ARG A 233 -14.46 5.55 23.64
C ARG A 233 -13.09 6.25 23.61
N LEU A 234 -13.06 7.56 23.84
CA LEU A 234 -11.83 8.34 23.85
C LEU A 234 -10.78 7.75 24.81
N LYS A 235 -11.21 7.21 25.95
CA LYS A 235 -10.35 6.55 26.92
C LYS A 235 -9.61 5.34 26.33
N GLN A 236 -10.24 4.57 25.41
CA GLN A 236 -9.63 3.41 24.76
C GLN A 236 -8.51 3.82 23.77
N MET A 237 -8.57 5.04 23.25
CA MET A 237 -7.54 5.60 22.38
C MET A 237 -6.41 6.23 23.17
N LEU A 238 -6.71 7.03 24.21
CA LEU A 238 -5.71 7.85 24.89
C LEU A 238 -4.86 7.08 25.93
N LEU A 239 -5.37 5.99 26.49
CA LEU A 239 -4.63 5.18 27.46
C LEU A 239 -3.87 4.06 26.76
N PRO A 240 -2.53 4.15 26.62
CA PRO A 240 -1.74 3.12 25.94
C PRO A 240 -1.77 1.81 26.71
N LYS A 241 -2.10 0.72 26.03
CA LYS A 241 -2.08 -0.64 26.53
C LYS A 241 -0.93 -1.42 25.90
N LYS A 242 0.03 -1.84 26.71
CA LYS A 242 1.29 -2.48 26.29
C LYS A 242 1.07 -3.72 25.43
N GLU A 243 0.04 -4.50 25.69
CA GLU A 243 -0.31 -5.74 24.98
C GLU A 243 -0.55 -5.48 23.49
N TYR A 244 -1.47 -4.53 23.19
CA TYR A 244 -1.82 -4.19 21.81
C TYR A 244 -0.62 -3.54 21.08
N ILE A 245 0.09 -2.63 21.77
CA ILE A 245 1.26 -1.95 21.21
C ILE A 245 2.34 -2.96 20.85
N LYS A 246 2.61 -3.94 21.73
CA LYS A 246 3.57 -5.03 21.48
C LYS A 246 3.17 -5.87 20.28
N SER A 247 1.88 -6.18 20.14
CA SER A 247 1.35 -6.97 19.03
C SER A 247 1.43 -6.19 17.69
N ILE A 248 1.06 -4.90 17.71
CA ILE A 248 1.17 -4.01 16.54
C ILE A 248 2.64 -3.85 16.14
N TRP A 249 3.55 -3.65 17.09
CA TRP A 249 4.99 -3.53 16.84
C TRP A 249 5.56 -4.82 16.25
N ARG A 250 5.23 -5.97 16.84
CA ARG A 250 5.71 -7.29 16.37
C ARG A 250 5.34 -7.59 14.91
N LEU A 251 4.17 -7.14 14.47
CA LEU A 251 3.72 -7.32 13.08
C LEU A 251 4.19 -6.17 12.19
N GLY A 252 4.15 -4.94 12.69
CA GLY A 252 4.48 -3.74 11.93
C GLY A 252 5.96 -3.61 11.58
N VAL A 253 6.88 -4.04 12.47
CA VAL A 253 8.33 -3.98 12.19
C VAL A 253 8.71 -4.80 10.96
N PRO A 254 8.34 -6.09 10.83
CA PRO A 254 8.63 -6.83 9.61
C PRO A 254 8.04 -6.17 8.35
N PHE A 255 6.81 -5.65 8.43
CA PHE A 255 6.16 -4.98 7.30
C PHE A 255 6.91 -3.70 6.91
N SER A 256 7.29 -2.87 7.89
CA SER A 256 8.04 -1.64 7.65
C SER A 256 9.43 -1.92 7.09
N THR A 257 10.10 -2.95 7.61
CA THR A 257 11.40 -3.40 7.10
C THR A 257 11.29 -3.81 5.63
N GLU A 258 10.26 -4.58 5.28
CA GLU A 258 10.02 -4.98 3.90
C GLU A 258 9.82 -3.75 2.98
N GLU A 259 9.01 -2.78 3.39
CA GLU A 259 8.76 -1.57 2.59
C GLU A 259 10.03 -0.72 2.41
N ILE A 260 10.82 -0.53 3.46
CA ILE A 260 12.09 0.22 3.39
C ILE A 260 13.05 -0.45 2.41
N PHE A 261 13.27 -1.75 2.55
CA PHE A 261 14.21 -2.48 1.70
C PHE A 261 13.70 -2.65 0.26
N PHE A 262 12.38 -2.80 0.07
CA PHE A 262 11.79 -2.86 -1.26
C PHE A 262 11.96 -1.54 -2.00
N ASN A 263 11.68 -0.41 -1.36
CA ASN A 263 11.88 0.91 -1.96
C ASN A 263 13.38 1.21 -2.19
N GLY A 264 14.24 0.84 -1.23
CA GLY A 264 15.70 0.95 -1.40
C GLY A 264 16.20 0.15 -2.60
N GLY A 265 15.73 -1.09 -2.76
CA GLY A 265 16.04 -1.92 -3.93
C GLY A 265 15.54 -1.30 -5.23
N THR A 266 14.34 -0.73 -5.25
CA THR A 266 13.79 -0.04 -6.43
C THR A 266 14.64 1.18 -6.81
N ILE A 267 15.12 1.96 -5.84
CA ILE A 267 16.02 3.10 -6.09
C ILE A 267 17.35 2.62 -6.72
N LEU A 268 17.95 1.54 -6.20
CA LEU A 268 19.17 0.96 -6.78
C LEU A 268 18.93 0.46 -8.21
N VAL A 269 17.82 -0.22 -8.46
CA VAL A 269 17.45 -0.65 -9.81
C VAL A 269 17.32 0.55 -10.74
N SER A 270 16.65 1.62 -10.30
CA SER A 270 16.50 2.85 -11.09
C SER A 270 17.84 3.53 -11.36
N SER A 271 18.78 3.50 -10.41
CA SER A 271 20.09 4.14 -10.59
C SER A 271 20.95 3.47 -11.66
N TYR A 272 20.94 2.13 -11.74
CA TYR A 272 21.66 1.49 -12.84
C TYR A 272 20.88 1.44 -14.16
N MET A 273 19.56 1.62 -14.15
CA MET A 273 18.81 1.85 -15.40
C MET A 273 19.28 3.09 -16.16
N VAL A 274 19.73 4.12 -15.43
CA VAL A 274 20.29 5.34 -16.07
C VAL A 274 21.47 5.02 -16.96
N LEU A 275 22.27 3.98 -16.63
CA LEU A 275 23.40 3.52 -17.45
C LEU A 275 22.97 2.93 -18.80
N LEU A 276 21.69 2.54 -18.93
CA LEU A 276 21.12 1.97 -20.16
C LEU A 276 20.60 3.04 -21.15
N GLY A 277 20.75 4.33 -20.81
CA GLY A 277 20.37 5.44 -21.66
C GLY A 277 18.94 5.96 -21.46
N THR A 278 18.68 7.13 -22.00
CA THR A 278 17.44 7.91 -21.80
C THR A 278 16.20 7.20 -22.34
N THR A 279 16.30 6.54 -23.50
CA THR A 279 15.21 5.74 -24.10
C THR A 279 14.75 4.64 -23.16
N SER A 280 15.68 3.93 -22.51
CA SER A 280 15.37 2.87 -21.54
C SER A 280 14.67 3.42 -20.30
N VAL A 281 15.12 4.54 -19.76
CA VAL A 281 14.53 5.20 -18.60
C VAL A 281 13.11 5.68 -18.91
N ALA A 282 12.91 6.32 -20.07
CA ALA A 282 11.60 6.80 -20.52
C ALA A 282 10.63 5.62 -20.74
N ALA A 283 11.07 4.56 -21.41
CA ALA A 283 10.27 3.35 -21.61
C ALA A 283 9.87 2.70 -20.30
N HIS A 284 10.80 2.60 -19.33
CA HIS A 284 10.50 2.09 -17.99
C HIS A 284 9.46 2.95 -17.27
N ALA A 285 9.60 4.27 -17.31
CA ALA A 285 8.66 5.17 -16.62
C ALA A 285 7.22 4.99 -17.13
N ILE A 286 7.05 4.94 -18.47
CA ILE A 286 5.74 4.72 -19.09
C ILE A 286 5.21 3.32 -18.74
N ALA A 287 6.01 2.27 -18.95
CA ALA A 287 5.62 0.90 -18.66
C ALA A 287 5.27 0.70 -17.19
N ASN A 288 6.03 1.26 -16.26
CA ASN A 288 5.79 1.19 -14.83
C ASN A 288 4.51 1.92 -14.39
N SER A 289 4.17 3.04 -15.03
CA SER A 289 2.92 3.77 -14.78
C SER A 289 1.69 2.92 -15.14
N VAL A 290 1.71 2.28 -16.31
CA VAL A 290 0.66 1.34 -16.73
C VAL A 290 0.62 0.13 -15.80
N PHE A 291 1.77 -0.45 -15.49
CA PHE A 291 1.90 -1.63 -14.64
C PHE A 291 1.35 -1.41 -13.23
N THR A 292 1.68 -0.29 -12.58
CA THR A 292 1.19 0.03 -11.23
C THR A 292 -0.33 0.23 -11.20
N THR A 293 -0.90 0.82 -12.25
CA THR A 293 -2.36 0.95 -12.38
C THR A 293 -3.04 -0.42 -12.53
N LEU A 294 -2.47 -1.31 -13.33
CA LEU A 294 -2.96 -2.69 -13.49
C LEU A 294 -2.84 -3.50 -12.19
N TYR A 295 -1.83 -3.24 -11.38
CA TYR A 295 -1.57 -3.93 -10.12
C TYR A 295 -2.54 -3.53 -8.99
N ALA A 296 -3.15 -2.35 -9.04
CA ALA A 296 -4.01 -1.80 -8.00
C ALA A 296 -5.15 -2.74 -7.54
N PRO A 297 -5.94 -3.38 -8.43
CA PRO A 297 -6.99 -4.31 -8.01
C PRO A 297 -6.45 -5.55 -7.29
N LEU A 298 -5.24 -6.00 -7.62
CA LEU A 298 -4.62 -7.15 -6.96
C LEU A 298 -4.20 -6.82 -5.53
N THR A 299 -3.70 -5.62 -5.26
CA THR A 299 -3.44 -5.14 -3.88
C THR A 299 -4.73 -5.12 -3.05
N ALA A 300 -5.87 -4.75 -3.63
CA ALA A 300 -7.16 -4.80 -2.95
C ALA A 300 -7.53 -6.22 -2.49
N VAL A 301 -7.26 -7.24 -3.31
CA VAL A 301 -7.44 -8.66 -2.93
C VAL A 301 -6.50 -9.05 -1.79
N GLY A 302 -5.25 -8.57 -1.80
CA GLY A 302 -4.29 -8.77 -0.70
C GLY A 302 -4.79 -8.17 0.62
N ILE A 303 -5.27 -6.92 0.60
CA ILE A 303 -5.84 -6.25 1.78
C ILE A 303 -7.07 -7.01 2.29
N LEU A 304 -7.95 -7.47 1.39
CA LEU A 304 -9.08 -8.32 1.75
C LEU A 304 -8.62 -9.63 2.42
N ALA A 305 -7.55 -10.24 1.92
CA ALA A 305 -6.99 -11.45 2.53
C ALA A 305 -6.57 -11.20 3.98
N THR A 306 -5.98 -10.05 4.30
CA THR A 306 -5.65 -9.69 5.70
C THR A 306 -6.88 -9.72 6.59
N THR A 307 -8.00 -9.14 6.14
CA THR A 307 -9.25 -9.11 6.91
C THR A 307 -9.87 -10.49 7.07
N VAL A 308 -10.08 -11.21 5.96
CA VAL A 308 -10.78 -12.50 5.95
C VAL A 308 -9.99 -13.57 6.70
N ILE A 309 -8.69 -13.68 6.42
CA ILE A 309 -7.83 -14.67 7.07
C ILE A 309 -7.62 -14.31 8.56
N GLY A 310 -7.39 -13.03 8.87
CA GLY A 310 -7.25 -12.57 10.25
C GLY A 310 -8.47 -12.93 11.10
N GLN A 311 -9.69 -12.70 10.58
CA GLN A 311 -10.92 -13.08 11.27
C GLN A 311 -11.08 -14.60 11.38
N CYS A 312 -10.72 -15.40 10.38
CA CYS A 312 -10.74 -16.86 10.49
C CYS A 312 -9.76 -17.37 11.55
N ILE A 313 -8.55 -16.85 11.61
CA ILE A 313 -7.54 -17.21 12.61
C ILE A 313 -7.98 -16.80 14.00
N GLY A 314 -8.53 -15.58 14.16
CA GLY A 314 -9.07 -15.12 15.44
C GLY A 314 -10.24 -15.95 15.98
N ALA A 315 -11.09 -16.47 15.07
CA ALA A 315 -12.17 -17.40 15.40
C ALA A 315 -11.69 -18.83 15.71
N GLY A 316 -10.38 -19.11 15.67
CA GLY A 316 -9.84 -20.46 15.83
C GLY A 316 -10.07 -21.38 14.62
N ARG A 317 -10.69 -20.89 13.54
CA ARG A 317 -11.08 -21.66 12.36
C ARG A 317 -9.93 -21.73 11.33
N ARG A 318 -8.85 -22.40 11.70
CA ARG A 318 -7.66 -22.59 10.85
C ARG A 318 -7.97 -23.33 9.55
N ASP A 319 -8.97 -24.23 9.56
CA ASP A 319 -9.52 -24.91 8.39
C ASP A 319 -10.08 -23.93 7.35
N LEU A 320 -10.87 -22.96 7.80
CA LEU A 320 -11.43 -21.92 6.94
C LEU A 320 -10.36 -20.95 6.45
N ALA A 321 -9.40 -20.56 7.28
CA ALA A 321 -8.27 -19.73 6.86
C ALA A 321 -7.51 -20.36 5.67
N LYS A 322 -7.27 -21.68 5.73
CA LYS A 322 -6.66 -22.43 4.62
C LYS A 322 -7.55 -22.43 3.38
N LYS A 323 -8.87 -22.68 3.51
CA LYS A 323 -9.79 -22.66 2.36
C LYS A 323 -9.86 -21.28 1.72
N TYR A 324 -10.00 -20.22 2.53
CA TYR A 324 -10.07 -18.86 2.01
C TYR A 324 -8.75 -18.38 1.40
N GLY A 325 -7.60 -18.73 1.96
CA GLY A 325 -6.31 -18.39 1.37
C GLY A 325 -6.20 -18.86 -0.09
N LYS A 326 -6.58 -20.12 -0.37
CA LYS A 326 -6.64 -20.65 -1.74
C LYS A 326 -7.64 -19.89 -2.61
N LYS A 327 -8.86 -19.64 -2.10
CA LYS A 327 -9.92 -18.94 -2.85
C LYS A 327 -9.55 -17.49 -3.18
N LEU A 328 -8.89 -16.79 -2.25
CA LEU A 328 -8.45 -15.41 -2.45
C LEU A 328 -7.32 -15.30 -3.48
N VAL A 329 -6.41 -16.29 -3.53
CA VAL A 329 -5.40 -16.35 -4.60
C VAL A 329 -6.09 -16.58 -5.96
N ILE A 330 -7.04 -17.51 -6.06
CA ILE A 330 -7.80 -17.72 -7.28
C ILE A 330 -8.57 -16.45 -7.68
N MET A 331 -9.17 -15.76 -6.71
CA MET A 331 -9.82 -14.48 -6.94
C MET A 331 -8.83 -13.41 -7.45
N GLY A 332 -7.61 -13.40 -6.94
CA GLY A 332 -6.52 -12.56 -7.46
C GLY A 332 -6.23 -12.84 -8.93
N TYR A 333 -6.17 -14.12 -9.34
CA TYR A 333 -6.02 -14.50 -10.75
C TYR A 333 -7.18 -14.00 -11.60
N VAL A 334 -8.40 -14.18 -11.14
CA VAL A 334 -9.60 -13.72 -11.88
C VAL A 334 -9.62 -12.21 -12.02
N VAL A 335 -9.36 -11.48 -10.92
CA VAL A 335 -9.38 -10.01 -10.91
C VAL A 335 -8.31 -9.44 -11.82
N ILE A 336 -7.05 -9.91 -11.71
CA ILE A 336 -5.97 -9.36 -12.53
C ILE A 336 -6.14 -9.70 -14.02
N THR A 337 -6.55 -10.92 -14.33
CA THR A 337 -6.79 -11.33 -15.72
C THR A 337 -7.93 -10.52 -16.35
N ALA A 338 -9.03 -10.35 -15.63
CA ALA A 338 -10.14 -9.52 -16.09
C ALA A 338 -9.69 -8.06 -16.33
N PHE A 339 -8.90 -7.49 -15.42
CA PHE A 339 -8.44 -6.12 -15.53
C PHE A 339 -7.44 -5.94 -16.69
N VAL A 340 -6.52 -6.88 -16.88
CA VAL A 340 -5.60 -6.90 -18.03
C VAL A 340 -6.37 -7.01 -19.35
N LEU A 341 -7.39 -7.89 -19.44
CA LEU A 341 -8.21 -8.04 -20.63
C LEU A 341 -9.03 -6.79 -20.96
N ILE A 342 -9.46 -6.03 -19.95
CA ILE A 342 -10.18 -4.76 -20.17
C ILE A 342 -9.21 -3.68 -20.67
N VAL A 343 -7.99 -3.62 -20.13
CA VAL A 343 -7.02 -2.56 -20.45
C VAL A 343 -6.27 -2.86 -21.77
N LEU A 344 -6.09 -4.13 -22.12
CA LEU A 344 -5.32 -4.54 -23.31
C LEU A 344 -5.78 -3.86 -24.61
N PRO A 345 -7.09 -3.78 -24.95
CA PRO A 345 -7.55 -3.09 -26.17
C PRO A 345 -7.37 -1.55 -26.10
N LEU A 346 -7.26 -0.98 -24.89
CA LEU A 346 -7.06 0.45 -24.66
C LEU A 346 -5.58 0.82 -24.57
N LEU A 347 -4.70 -0.17 -24.51
CA LEU A 347 -3.30 0.01 -24.18
C LEU A 347 -2.57 0.93 -25.17
N GLU A 348 -2.83 0.77 -26.46
CA GLU A 348 -2.24 1.63 -27.50
C GLU A 348 -2.66 3.10 -27.33
N SER A 349 -3.95 3.35 -27.09
CA SER A 349 -4.46 4.70 -26.83
C SER A 349 -3.88 5.30 -25.54
N ILE A 350 -3.69 4.48 -24.50
CA ILE A 350 -3.05 4.92 -23.25
C ILE A 350 -1.59 5.28 -23.50
N LEU A 351 -0.86 4.48 -24.26
CA LEU A 351 0.55 4.77 -24.58
C LEU A 351 0.71 6.03 -25.42
N GLN A 352 -0.20 6.29 -26.36
CA GLN A 352 -0.21 7.51 -27.17
C GLN A 352 -0.40 8.79 -26.34
N LEU A 353 -1.07 8.73 -25.17
CA LEU A 353 -1.20 9.88 -24.29
C LEU A 353 0.15 10.39 -23.75
N TYR A 354 1.15 9.52 -23.70
CA TYR A 354 2.53 9.90 -23.29
C TYR A 354 3.35 10.50 -24.42
N ASN A 355 2.86 10.45 -25.66
CA ASN A 355 3.53 10.92 -26.88
C ASN A 355 5.01 10.47 -26.96
N PRO A 356 5.31 9.16 -26.78
CA PRO A 356 6.68 8.67 -26.77
C PRO A 356 7.28 8.66 -28.18
N GLU A 357 8.60 8.81 -28.26
CA GLU A 357 9.33 8.57 -29.50
C GLU A 357 9.13 7.12 -29.99
N PRO A 358 9.17 6.87 -31.32
CA PRO A 358 8.91 5.54 -31.88
C PRO A 358 9.80 4.43 -31.31
N GLU A 359 11.05 4.74 -30.99
CA GLU A 359 11.98 3.78 -30.37
C GLU A 359 11.60 3.49 -28.93
N THR A 360 11.28 4.51 -28.14
CA THR A 360 10.79 4.37 -26.75
C THR A 360 9.50 3.54 -26.73
N LEU A 361 8.57 3.77 -27.67
CA LEU A 361 7.34 3.01 -27.76
C LEU A 361 7.59 1.51 -28.00
N LYS A 362 8.51 1.17 -28.90
CA LYS A 362 8.89 -0.23 -29.18
C LYS A 362 9.43 -0.92 -27.94
N VAL A 363 10.33 -0.26 -27.21
CA VAL A 363 10.87 -0.79 -25.94
C VAL A 363 9.75 -0.93 -24.91
N THR A 364 8.90 0.08 -24.74
CA THR A 364 7.76 0.05 -23.80
C THR A 364 6.85 -1.14 -24.05
N TRP A 365 6.51 -1.44 -25.31
CA TRP A 365 5.71 -2.61 -25.67
C TRP A 365 6.35 -3.93 -25.21
N LYS A 366 7.66 -4.09 -25.45
CA LYS A 366 8.37 -5.30 -24.99
C LYS A 366 8.33 -5.44 -23.47
N LEU A 367 8.57 -4.34 -22.73
CA LEU A 367 8.50 -4.33 -21.27
C LEU A 367 7.11 -4.71 -20.77
N LEU A 368 6.07 -4.16 -21.37
CA LEU A 368 4.68 -4.46 -21.00
C LEU A 368 4.30 -5.92 -21.31
N ILE A 369 4.75 -6.49 -22.41
CA ILE A 369 4.52 -7.91 -22.72
C ILE A 369 5.16 -8.80 -21.65
N ILE A 370 6.40 -8.56 -21.28
CA ILE A 370 7.11 -9.29 -20.21
C ILE A 370 6.38 -9.11 -18.87
N GLY A 371 6.09 -7.84 -18.51
CA GLY A 371 5.46 -7.51 -17.23
C GLY A 371 4.04 -8.05 -17.09
N MET A 372 3.19 -7.87 -18.11
CA MET A 372 1.80 -8.34 -18.07
C MET A 372 1.71 -9.87 -18.09
N SER A 373 2.58 -10.55 -18.82
CA SER A 373 2.67 -12.03 -18.82
C SER A 373 3.03 -12.53 -17.41
N GLY A 374 4.07 -11.99 -16.81
CA GLY A 374 4.47 -12.31 -15.43
C GLY A 374 3.40 -11.96 -14.41
N MET A 375 2.71 -10.82 -14.60
CA MET A 375 1.64 -10.35 -13.74
C MET A 375 0.46 -11.32 -13.73
N VAL A 376 -0.03 -11.75 -14.88
CA VAL A 376 -1.17 -12.67 -14.95
C VAL A 376 -0.82 -14.07 -14.43
N LEU A 377 0.37 -14.58 -14.73
CA LEU A 377 0.75 -15.95 -14.41
C LEU A 377 1.23 -16.15 -12.96
N PHE A 378 1.96 -15.21 -12.39
CA PHE A 378 2.67 -15.44 -11.13
C PHE A 378 2.35 -14.42 -10.03
N MET A 379 1.98 -13.20 -10.38
CA MET A 379 1.83 -12.13 -9.40
C MET A 379 0.70 -12.35 -8.38
N PRO A 380 -0.45 -12.99 -8.68
CA PRO A 380 -1.48 -13.22 -7.69
C PRO A 380 -1.00 -14.06 -6.50
N ALA A 381 -0.26 -15.14 -6.74
CA ALA A 381 0.31 -15.94 -5.65
C ALA A 381 1.42 -15.17 -4.91
N SER A 382 2.29 -14.48 -5.64
CA SER A 382 3.36 -13.64 -5.08
C SER A 382 2.85 -12.49 -4.21
N THR A 383 1.63 -11.97 -4.49
CA THR A 383 1.05 -10.84 -3.76
C THR A 383 0.07 -11.28 -2.66
N VAL A 384 -0.91 -12.13 -2.97
CA VAL A 384 -1.99 -12.46 -2.02
C VAL A 384 -1.51 -13.39 -0.90
N MET A 385 -0.56 -14.31 -1.20
CA MET A 385 -0.03 -15.23 -0.19
C MET A 385 0.68 -14.53 0.98
N PRO A 386 1.59 -13.55 0.78
CA PRO A 386 2.18 -12.82 1.90
C PRO A 386 1.14 -12.18 2.82
N TYR A 387 0.08 -11.56 2.28
CA TYR A 387 -1.00 -11.02 3.11
C TYR A 387 -1.70 -12.12 3.93
N THR A 388 -1.92 -13.30 3.35
CA THR A 388 -2.49 -14.47 4.03
C THR A 388 -1.59 -14.95 5.18
N LEU A 389 -0.28 -15.10 4.94
CA LEU A 389 0.69 -15.55 5.93
C LEU A 389 0.83 -14.53 7.07
N ARG A 390 0.88 -13.24 6.75
CA ARG A 390 0.96 -12.14 7.72
C ARG A 390 -0.28 -12.07 8.60
N ALA A 391 -1.47 -12.25 8.02
CA ALA A 391 -2.73 -12.27 8.76
C ALA A 391 -2.80 -13.41 9.79
N ALA A 392 -2.08 -14.50 9.55
CA ALA A 392 -1.93 -15.62 10.48
C ALA A 392 -0.75 -15.49 11.46
N GLY A 393 0.01 -14.37 11.42
CA GLY A 393 1.14 -14.11 12.32
C GLY A 393 2.51 -14.57 11.78
N ASP A 394 2.61 -15.11 10.55
CA ASP A 394 3.87 -15.55 9.94
C ASP A 394 4.55 -14.42 9.12
N ALA A 395 4.64 -13.23 9.72
CA ALA A 395 5.17 -12.02 9.11
C ALA A 395 6.66 -12.12 8.78
N TYR A 396 7.47 -12.67 9.67
CA TYR A 396 8.93 -12.76 9.48
C TYR A 396 9.32 -13.62 8.29
N TYR A 397 8.65 -14.75 8.07
CA TYR A 397 8.88 -15.57 6.89
C TYR A 397 8.53 -14.81 5.60
N SER A 398 7.38 -14.17 5.59
CA SER A 398 6.91 -13.39 4.45
C SER A 398 7.91 -12.27 4.09
N THR A 399 8.37 -11.52 5.08
CA THR A 399 9.37 -10.47 4.90
C THR A 399 10.71 -11.02 4.44
N GLY A 400 11.20 -12.11 5.05
CA GLY A 400 12.46 -12.75 4.66
C GLY A 400 12.48 -13.21 3.19
N VAL A 401 11.42 -13.88 2.74
CA VAL A 401 11.28 -14.27 1.33
C VAL A 401 11.26 -13.05 0.42
N SER A 402 10.49 -12.02 0.76
CA SER A 402 10.41 -10.80 -0.04
C SER A 402 11.78 -10.11 -0.16
N LEU A 403 12.53 -10.02 0.93
CA LEU A 403 13.86 -9.39 0.93
C LEU A 403 14.86 -10.18 0.10
N VAL A 404 14.96 -11.49 0.31
CA VAL A 404 15.91 -12.33 -0.41
C VAL A 404 15.62 -12.33 -1.91
N THR A 405 14.36 -12.42 -2.31
CA THR A 405 13.99 -12.42 -3.73
C THR A 405 14.20 -11.05 -4.37
N MET A 406 13.85 -9.97 -3.70
CA MET A 406 14.04 -8.61 -4.21
C MET A 406 15.54 -8.29 -4.39
N TRP A 407 16.35 -8.50 -3.35
CA TRP A 407 17.76 -8.14 -3.38
C TRP A 407 18.62 -9.12 -4.18
N GLY A 408 18.33 -10.43 -4.10
CA GLY A 408 19.05 -11.45 -4.86
C GLY A 408 18.72 -11.42 -6.35
N ILE A 409 17.44 -11.40 -6.70
CA ILE A 409 17.00 -11.52 -8.09
C ILE A 409 16.88 -10.14 -8.77
N ARG A 410 16.04 -9.25 -8.24
CA ARG A 410 15.77 -7.99 -8.93
C ARG A 410 16.98 -7.06 -8.92
N VAL A 411 17.65 -6.89 -7.77
CA VAL A 411 18.80 -6.00 -7.64
C VAL A 411 20.06 -6.70 -8.14
N GLY A 412 20.45 -7.85 -7.57
CA GLY A 412 21.71 -8.51 -7.87
C GLY A 412 21.73 -9.14 -9.26
N LEU A 413 20.84 -10.10 -9.54
CA LEU A 413 20.77 -10.75 -10.84
C LEU A 413 20.34 -9.74 -11.92
N GLY A 414 19.45 -8.78 -11.61
CA GLY A 414 19.04 -7.72 -12.51
C GLY A 414 20.22 -6.90 -13.00
N TYR A 415 21.15 -6.51 -12.13
CA TYR A 415 22.40 -5.83 -12.53
C TYR A 415 23.26 -6.70 -13.44
N LEU A 416 23.49 -7.96 -13.07
CA LEU A 416 24.29 -8.89 -13.88
C LEU A 416 23.70 -9.07 -15.29
N VAL A 417 22.42 -9.35 -15.38
CA VAL A 417 21.74 -9.62 -16.65
C VAL A 417 21.65 -8.38 -17.53
N SER A 418 21.34 -7.22 -16.94
CA SER A 418 21.11 -6.01 -17.73
C SER A 418 22.39 -5.27 -18.14
N ILE A 419 23.36 -5.17 -17.21
CA ILE A 419 24.58 -4.38 -17.42
C ILE A 419 25.73 -5.29 -17.86
N VAL A 420 26.02 -6.37 -17.13
CA VAL A 420 27.20 -7.20 -17.40
C VAL A 420 26.99 -8.10 -18.63
N TRP A 421 25.81 -8.71 -18.78
CA TRP A 421 25.48 -9.54 -19.94
C TRP A 421 24.89 -8.75 -21.10
N GLY A 422 24.59 -7.47 -20.92
CA GLY A 422 24.16 -6.56 -21.99
C GLY A 422 22.74 -6.77 -22.50
N LEU A 423 21.86 -7.45 -21.74
CA LEU A 423 20.45 -7.62 -22.14
C LEU A 423 19.62 -6.33 -21.97
N GLY A 424 20.20 -5.26 -21.42
CA GLY A 424 19.53 -3.97 -21.28
C GLY A 424 18.32 -4.01 -20.31
N ILE A 425 17.39 -3.10 -20.55
CA ILE A 425 16.22 -2.93 -19.66
C ILE A 425 15.25 -4.12 -19.72
N GLU A 426 15.19 -4.83 -20.83
CA GLU A 426 14.39 -6.06 -20.99
C GLU A 426 14.84 -7.13 -19.98
N GLY A 427 16.17 -7.21 -19.73
CA GLY A 427 16.76 -8.10 -18.72
C GLY A 427 16.28 -7.77 -17.29
N ILE A 428 16.13 -6.48 -16.95
CA ILE A 428 15.59 -6.09 -15.63
C ILE A 428 14.16 -6.56 -15.47
N TRP A 429 13.30 -6.35 -16.46
CA TRP A 429 11.90 -6.78 -16.42
C TRP A 429 11.74 -8.31 -16.43
N ALA A 430 12.61 -9.01 -17.13
CA ALA A 430 12.69 -10.47 -17.06
C ALA A 430 13.06 -10.94 -15.64
N CYS A 431 14.05 -10.33 -14.99
CA CYS A 431 14.40 -10.61 -13.60
C CYS A 431 13.24 -10.31 -12.63
N MET A 432 12.44 -9.26 -12.88
CA MET A 432 11.21 -9.01 -12.09
C MET A 432 10.22 -10.19 -12.22
N ALA A 433 10.02 -10.70 -13.43
CA ALA A 433 9.15 -11.86 -13.64
C ALA A 433 9.70 -13.12 -12.92
N VAL A 434 11.02 -13.37 -13.01
CA VAL A 434 11.70 -14.47 -12.29
C VAL A 434 11.55 -14.31 -10.77
N GLU A 435 11.66 -13.09 -10.24
CA GLU A 435 11.40 -12.81 -8.83
C GLU A 435 9.99 -13.24 -8.42
N TRP A 436 8.96 -12.88 -9.20
CA TRP A 436 7.58 -13.26 -8.90
C TRP A 436 7.36 -14.78 -8.96
N ILE A 437 8.02 -15.48 -9.89
CA ILE A 437 7.98 -16.93 -9.98
C ILE A 437 8.55 -17.55 -8.69
N LEU A 438 9.79 -17.18 -8.33
CA LEU A 438 10.45 -17.72 -7.16
C LEU A 438 9.71 -17.40 -5.86
N ARG A 439 9.25 -16.16 -5.72
CA ARG A 439 8.43 -15.70 -4.59
C ARG A 439 7.13 -16.51 -4.48
N SER A 440 6.44 -16.74 -5.59
CA SER A 440 5.22 -17.54 -5.63
C SER A 440 5.47 -18.97 -5.19
N ILE A 441 6.55 -19.60 -5.68
CA ILE A 441 6.93 -20.96 -5.32
C ILE A 441 7.22 -21.05 -3.81
N LEU A 442 8.04 -20.16 -3.27
CA LEU A 442 8.41 -20.17 -1.84
C LEU A 442 7.17 -19.95 -0.94
N PHE A 443 6.28 -19.04 -1.30
CA PHE A 443 5.04 -18.82 -0.56
C PHE A 443 4.07 -20.01 -0.67
N LEU A 444 3.95 -20.63 -1.85
CA LEU A 444 3.11 -21.81 -2.03
C LEU A 444 3.65 -23.01 -1.22
N ILE A 445 4.96 -23.23 -1.20
CA ILE A 445 5.59 -24.29 -0.37
C ILE A 445 5.24 -24.04 1.11
N ARG A 446 5.40 -22.81 1.60
CA ARG A 446 5.07 -22.45 2.99
C ARG A 446 3.60 -22.67 3.30
N TYR A 447 2.74 -22.28 2.38
CA TYR A 447 1.29 -22.41 2.52
C TYR A 447 0.86 -23.89 2.55
N CYS A 448 1.33 -24.69 1.60
CA CYS A 448 1.03 -26.14 1.53
C CYS A 448 1.56 -26.91 2.74
N GLY A 449 2.74 -26.56 3.22
CA GLY A 449 3.37 -27.16 4.40
C GLY A 449 2.66 -26.82 5.73
N GLN A 450 1.67 -25.93 5.74
CA GLN A 450 0.83 -25.57 6.87
C GLN A 450 1.58 -25.07 8.12
N ALA A 451 2.87 -24.79 8.02
CA ALA A 451 3.67 -24.30 9.15
C ALA A 451 3.20 -22.90 9.64
N TRP A 452 2.61 -22.11 8.74
CA TRP A 452 2.03 -20.81 9.06
C TRP A 452 0.78 -20.91 9.97
N LEU A 453 0.01 -22.01 9.89
CA LEU A 453 -1.15 -22.26 10.75
C LEU A 453 -0.76 -22.64 12.18
N LYS A 454 0.48 -23.08 12.41
CA LYS A 454 1.01 -23.41 13.72
C LYS A 454 1.56 -22.20 14.47
N LYS A 455 1.63 -21.04 13.83
CA LYS A 455 2.06 -19.80 14.48
C LYS A 455 1.01 -19.35 15.49
N LYS A 456 1.50 -18.84 16.63
CA LYS A 456 0.62 -18.28 17.67
C LYS A 456 -0.03 -17.01 17.12
N ASN A 457 -1.34 -16.96 17.23
CA ASN A 457 -2.09 -15.76 16.92
C ASN A 457 -1.95 -14.73 18.06
N VAL A 458 -2.50 -13.54 17.88
CA VAL A 458 -2.41 -12.46 18.89
C VAL A 458 -3.06 -12.88 20.19
N ILE A 459 -4.18 -13.60 20.15
CA ILE A 459 -4.97 -14.03 21.31
C ILE A 459 -4.20 -15.09 22.11
N GLU A 460 -3.62 -16.08 21.43
CA GLU A 460 -2.80 -17.13 22.07
C GLU A 460 -1.53 -16.54 22.71
N ALA A 461 -0.93 -15.53 22.07
CA ALA A 461 0.26 -14.86 22.59
C ALA A 461 -0.05 -13.97 23.80
N GLU A 462 -1.25 -13.40 23.88
CA GLU A 462 -1.74 -12.64 25.03
C GLU A 462 -1.98 -13.57 26.24
N ALA A 463 -2.70 -14.67 26.06
CA ALA A 463 -3.00 -15.63 27.12
C ALA A 463 -1.73 -16.12 27.84
N GLU A 464 -0.66 -16.42 27.08
CA GLU A 464 0.64 -16.83 27.68
C GLU A 464 1.35 -15.70 28.43
N SER A 465 1.08 -14.42 28.07
CA SER A 465 1.70 -13.29 28.77
C SER A 465 1.04 -13.00 30.11
N ASP A 466 -0.24 -13.38 30.25
CA ASP A 466 -1.03 -13.22 31.47
C ASP A 466 -0.75 -14.35 32.49
N GLU A 467 -0.25 -15.50 32.02
CA GLU A 467 0.15 -16.64 32.87
C GLU A 467 1.58 -16.50 33.44
N LYS A 468 2.38 -15.56 32.97
CA LYS A 468 3.75 -15.25 33.42
C LYS A 468 3.81 -14.01 34.29
#